data_6c9592fdab4ce2adafb22ca37cf1c272
#
_entry.id   6c9592fdab4ce2adafb22ca37cf1c272
#
_cell.length_a   1.000
_cell.length_b   1.000
_cell.length_c   1.000
_cell.angle_alpha   90.00
_cell.angle_beta   90.00
_cell.angle_gamma   90.00
#
_symmetry.space_group_name_H-M   'P 1'
#
loop_
_entity.id
_entity.type
_entity.pdbx_description
1 polymer ?
#
loop_
_entity_poly.entity_id
_entity_poly.type
_entity_poly.pdbx_seq_one_letter_code
_entity_poly.pdbx_strand_id
1 'polypeptide(L)'
;NYSTCKNESQCTCPTAPAETCNLKDDNCDNNCDDFASCRVGVHRSSKAGQHFYTTNLTEAGCCGFTVEFQNFYYLYVAPTAGLVPFHRCLLANGKRFYTPSASCEGAAGSTLEGVMGYLAPSAVCGAVPLYRTSHPTSSHFYTTSLAEKNNAVSALGYKDEGITGYVWSTP
;
A
#
# COMPACT_ATOMS: atom_id res chain seq x y z
N ASN A 1 21.77 -19.92 -11.06
CA ASN A 1 21.08 -21.06 -10.41
C ASN A 1 20.95 -20.78 -8.92
N TYR A 2 19.99 -19.93 -8.54
CA TYR A 2 19.70 -19.55 -7.15
C TYR A 2 18.87 -20.58 -6.38
N SER A 3 18.63 -21.75 -6.95
CA SER A 3 17.77 -22.78 -6.37
C SER A 3 18.39 -23.58 -5.21
N THR A 4 19.57 -23.19 -4.72
CA THR A 4 20.29 -23.95 -3.68
C THR A 4 20.53 -23.17 -2.38
N CYS A 5 20.08 -21.92 -2.29
CA CYS A 5 20.21 -21.17 -1.02
C CYS A 5 19.16 -21.68 -0.02
N LYS A 6 19.59 -22.31 1.05
CA LYS A 6 18.71 -22.79 2.13
C LYS A 6 18.25 -21.70 3.07
N ASN A 7 18.94 -20.55 3.10
CA ASN A 7 18.62 -19.34 3.86
C ASN A 7 19.23 -18.15 3.11
N GLU A 8 18.54 -17.01 3.07
CA GLU A 8 18.98 -15.75 2.43
C GLU A 8 20.39 -15.32 2.89
N SER A 9 20.74 -15.56 4.16
CA SER A 9 22.05 -15.25 4.74
C SER A 9 23.22 -16.12 4.25
N GLN A 10 22.98 -17.11 3.41
CA GLN A 10 24.02 -18.03 2.88
C GLN A 10 24.21 -17.92 1.36
N CYS A 11 23.51 -16.98 0.72
CA CYS A 11 23.68 -16.73 -0.71
C CYS A 11 24.91 -15.85 -0.94
N THR A 12 25.97 -16.40 -1.53
CA THR A 12 27.03 -15.59 -2.13
C THR A 12 26.72 -15.39 -3.59
N CYS A 13 26.46 -14.16 -4.00
CA CYS A 13 26.34 -13.78 -5.41
C CYS A 13 27.71 -13.36 -5.95
N PRO A 14 28.44 -14.21 -6.64
CA PRO A 14 29.79 -13.88 -7.15
C PRO A 14 29.76 -12.81 -8.25
N THR A 15 28.64 -12.63 -8.91
CA THR A 15 28.31 -11.48 -9.78
C THR A 15 26.84 -11.19 -9.54
N ALA A 16 26.55 -10.19 -8.71
CA ALA A 16 25.17 -9.82 -8.43
C ALA A 16 24.48 -9.34 -9.73
N PRO A 17 23.43 -10.01 -10.22
CA PRO A 17 22.62 -9.48 -11.31
C PRO A 17 21.92 -8.20 -10.87
N ALA A 18 21.40 -7.44 -11.84
CA ALA A 18 20.53 -6.31 -11.52
C ALA A 18 19.20 -6.83 -10.95
N GLU A 19 18.63 -6.08 -10.02
CA GLU A 19 17.29 -6.33 -9.48
C GLU A 19 16.23 -6.38 -10.60
N THR A 20 15.28 -7.31 -10.45
CA THR A 20 14.10 -7.41 -11.30
C THR A 20 12.87 -7.47 -10.42
N CYS A 21 11.77 -6.82 -10.79
CA CYS A 21 10.55 -6.71 -9.98
C CYS A 21 9.82 -8.06 -9.85
N ASN A 22 10.33 -8.97 -9.01
CA ASN A 22 9.87 -10.38 -8.94
C ASN A 22 9.67 -10.91 -7.51
N LEU A 23 9.74 -10.06 -6.48
CA LEU A 23 9.69 -10.39 -5.06
C LEU A 23 10.86 -11.26 -4.60
N LYS A 24 12.03 -11.08 -5.18
CA LYS A 24 13.27 -11.74 -4.79
C LYS A 24 14.38 -10.71 -4.66
N ASP A 25 15.32 -11.01 -3.81
CA ASP A 25 16.59 -10.33 -3.71
C ASP A 25 17.53 -10.92 -4.77
N ASP A 26 17.52 -10.37 -5.99
CA ASP A 26 18.32 -10.89 -7.10
C ASP A 26 19.80 -10.50 -6.94
N ASN A 27 20.08 -9.36 -6.31
CA ASN A 27 21.45 -8.86 -6.13
C ASN A 27 22.09 -9.31 -4.80
N CYS A 28 21.34 -9.97 -3.91
CA CYS A 28 21.76 -10.52 -2.62
C CYS A 28 22.27 -9.46 -1.62
N ASP A 29 21.67 -8.30 -1.59
CA ASP A 29 21.97 -7.24 -0.63
C ASP A 29 21.03 -7.21 0.59
N ASN A 30 20.13 -8.21 0.70
CA ASN A 30 19.07 -8.39 1.69
C ASN A 30 17.85 -7.46 1.52
N ASN A 31 17.73 -6.78 0.37
CA ASN A 31 16.56 -6.03 0.02
C ASN A 31 15.95 -6.63 -1.26
N CYS A 32 14.65 -6.89 -1.25
CA CYS A 32 13.98 -7.38 -2.46
C CYS A 32 13.57 -6.21 -3.33
N ASP A 33 13.84 -6.30 -4.63
CA ASP A 33 13.29 -5.37 -5.62
C ASP A 33 13.44 -3.89 -5.24
N ASP A 34 14.55 -3.53 -4.60
CA ASP A 34 14.86 -2.15 -4.18
C ASP A 34 15.29 -1.26 -5.36
N PHE A 35 14.71 -1.52 -6.49
CA PHE A 35 14.89 -0.80 -7.74
C PHE A 35 13.75 0.20 -7.94
N ALA A 36 14.11 1.45 -8.15
CA ALA A 36 13.17 2.59 -8.19
C ALA A 36 12.00 2.47 -9.19
N SER A 37 12.07 1.55 -10.15
CA SER A 37 10.98 1.31 -11.12
C SER A 37 10.00 0.22 -10.71
N CYS A 38 10.28 -0.56 -9.65
CA CYS A 38 9.40 -1.62 -9.20
C CYS A 38 8.19 -1.07 -8.42
N ARG A 39 8.37 0.04 -7.73
CA ARG A 39 7.38 0.57 -6.80
C ARG A 39 7.08 2.04 -7.06
N VAL A 40 5.88 2.45 -6.71
CA VAL A 40 5.41 3.84 -6.76
C VAL A 40 4.96 4.28 -5.38
N GLY A 41 5.35 5.49 -4.97
CA GLY A 41 4.94 6.08 -3.71
C GLY A 41 3.47 6.47 -3.70
N VAL A 42 2.79 6.20 -2.61
CA VAL A 42 1.44 6.66 -2.33
C VAL A 42 1.50 7.87 -1.41
N HIS A 43 0.83 8.94 -1.78
CA HIS A 43 0.72 10.16 -0.98
C HIS A 43 -0.54 10.11 -0.13
N ARG A 44 -0.45 10.58 1.11
CA ARG A 44 -1.61 10.76 2.01
C ARG A 44 -1.95 12.23 2.13
N SER A 45 -3.21 12.56 1.93
CA SER A 45 -3.75 13.91 2.09
C SER A 45 -4.98 13.91 2.96
N SER A 46 -5.29 15.04 3.58
CA SER A 46 -6.50 15.20 4.39
C SER A 46 -7.27 16.47 4.05
N LYS A 47 -8.59 16.41 4.28
CA LYS A 47 -9.52 17.53 4.19
C LYS A 47 -10.70 17.30 5.12
N ALA A 48 -10.87 18.16 6.12
CA ALA A 48 -12.02 18.11 7.04
C ALA A 48 -12.29 16.69 7.61
N GLY A 49 -11.25 16.01 8.08
CA GLY A 49 -11.31 14.65 8.64
C GLY A 49 -11.43 13.53 7.61
N GLN A 50 -11.48 13.84 6.34
CA GLN A 50 -11.42 12.86 5.26
C GLN A 50 -9.97 12.64 4.84
N HIS A 51 -9.55 11.37 4.70
CA HIS A 51 -8.24 11.02 4.14
C HIS A 51 -8.38 10.57 2.69
N PHE A 52 -7.37 10.92 1.90
CA PHE A 52 -7.27 10.60 0.49
C PHE A 52 -5.88 10.08 0.17
N TYR A 53 -5.81 9.00 -0.61
CA TYR A 53 -4.56 8.34 -0.98
C TYR A 53 -4.48 8.25 -2.49
N THR A 54 -3.32 8.60 -3.05
CA THR A 54 -3.07 8.56 -4.49
C THR A 54 -1.59 8.42 -4.80
N THR A 55 -1.27 7.84 -5.95
CA THR A 55 0.10 7.80 -6.48
C THR A 55 0.47 9.05 -7.26
N ASN A 56 -0.46 9.98 -7.44
CA ASN A 56 -0.24 11.23 -8.17
C ASN A 56 -0.17 12.41 -7.19
N LEU A 57 1.01 13.01 -7.05
CA LEU A 57 1.25 14.13 -6.12
C LEU A 57 0.40 15.37 -6.46
N THR A 58 0.16 15.64 -7.74
CA THR A 58 -0.70 16.76 -8.16
C THR A 58 -2.15 16.51 -7.73
N GLU A 59 -2.64 15.29 -7.89
CA GLU A 59 -3.97 14.89 -7.41
C GLU A 59 -4.06 14.96 -5.88
N ALA A 60 -3.00 14.58 -5.16
CA ALA A 60 -2.94 14.63 -3.70
C ALA A 60 -3.18 16.03 -3.13
N GLY A 61 -2.69 17.07 -3.82
CA GLY A 61 -2.84 18.47 -3.40
C GLY A 61 -4.03 19.19 -4.02
N CYS A 62 -4.86 18.50 -4.82
CA CYS A 62 -5.99 19.16 -5.48
C CYS A 62 -7.22 19.31 -4.56
N CYS A 63 -8.16 20.10 -5.01
CA CYS A 63 -9.56 20.14 -4.53
C CYS A 63 -9.72 20.49 -3.04
N GLY A 64 -8.73 21.19 -2.49
CA GLY A 64 -8.69 21.64 -1.10
C GLY A 64 -8.19 20.57 -0.12
N PHE A 65 -7.57 19.48 -0.61
CA PHE A 65 -6.81 18.57 0.22
C PHE A 65 -5.42 19.13 0.53
N THR A 66 -4.96 18.88 1.75
CA THR A 66 -3.59 19.19 2.18
C THR A 66 -2.80 17.89 2.22
N VAL A 67 -1.65 17.85 1.55
CA VAL A 67 -0.73 16.71 1.58
C VAL A 67 -0.12 16.61 2.98
N GLU A 68 -0.38 15.51 3.67
CA GLU A 68 0.20 15.20 4.99
C GLU A 68 1.54 14.49 4.83
N PHE A 69 1.60 13.51 3.93
CA PHE A 69 2.79 12.73 3.67
C PHE A 69 2.95 12.47 2.17
N GLN A 70 4.13 12.74 1.66
CA GLN A 70 4.56 12.25 0.35
C GLN A 70 5.24 10.89 0.52
N ASN A 71 4.99 9.97 -0.40
CA ASN A 71 5.58 8.62 -0.39
C ASN A 71 5.38 7.94 0.98
N PHE A 72 4.14 7.95 1.47
CA PHE A 72 3.78 7.44 2.79
C PHE A 72 4.00 5.93 2.89
N TYR A 73 3.73 5.21 1.82
CA TYR A 73 4.09 3.82 1.57
C TYR A 73 4.20 3.60 0.05
N TYR A 74 4.63 2.42 -0.35
CA TYR A 74 4.85 2.09 -1.76
C TYR A 74 4.04 0.87 -2.18
N LEU A 75 3.59 0.86 -3.44
CA LEU A 75 2.92 -0.24 -4.12
C LEU A 75 3.74 -0.64 -5.34
N TYR A 76 3.69 -1.91 -5.74
CA TYR A 76 4.25 -2.30 -7.04
C TYR A 76 3.46 -1.66 -8.18
N VAL A 77 4.18 -1.25 -9.22
CA VAL A 77 3.57 -0.58 -10.38
C VAL A 77 2.92 -1.55 -11.35
N ALA A 78 3.38 -2.81 -11.38
CA ALA A 78 2.95 -3.83 -12.30
C ALA A 78 2.46 -5.10 -11.57
N PRO A 79 1.60 -5.91 -12.20
CA PRO A 79 1.22 -7.20 -11.67
C PRO A 79 2.45 -8.11 -11.58
N THR A 80 2.77 -8.53 -10.35
CA THR A 80 3.87 -9.44 -10.05
C THR A 80 3.28 -10.68 -9.38
N ALA A 81 3.81 -11.87 -9.70
CA ALA A 81 3.33 -13.12 -9.10
C ALA A 81 3.38 -13.05 -7.57
N GLY A 82 2.27 -13.37 -6.92
CA GLY A 82 2.13 -13.27 -5.46
C GLY A 82 1.55 -11.96 -4.95
N LEU A 83 1.38 -10.94 -5.82
CA LEU A 83 0.72 -9.69 -5.49
C LEU A 83 -0.73 -9.66 -5.96
N VAL A 84 -1.54 -8.84 -5.31
CA VAL A 84 -2.93 -8.59 -5.67
C VAL A 84 -3.15 -7.11 -5.98
N PRO A 85 -4.05 -6.77 -6.92
CA PRO A 85 -4.34 -5.38 -7.24
C PRO A 85 -4.97 -4.68 -6.03
N PHE A 86 -4.60 -3.40 -5.84
CA PHE A 86 -5.17 -2.52 -4.84
C PHE A 86 -6.00 -1.45 -5.52
N HIS A 87 -7.31 -1.53 -5.35
CA HIS A 87 -8.28 -0.71 -6.06
C HIS A 87 -8.65 0.53 -5.26
N ARG A 88 -8.94 1.62 -5.98
CA ARG A 88 -9.60 2.81 -5.44
C ARG A 88 -11.07 2.77 -5.80
N CYS A 89 -11.92 2.91 -4.80
CA CYS A 89 -13.37 2.91 -4.92
C CYS A 89 -13.95 4.23 -4.42
N LEU A 90 -14.83 4.83 -5.21
CA LEU A 90 -15.65 5.97 -4.83
C LEU A 90 -16.95 5.48 -4.24
N LEU A 91 -17.27 5.87 -3.02
CA LEU A 91 -18.54 5.57 -2.36
C LEU A 91 -19.65 6.54 -2.81
N ALA A 92 -20.90 6.16 -2.64
CA ALA A 92 -22.07 6.99 -2.96
C ALA A 92 -22.09 8.35 -2.23
N ASN A 93 -21.39 8.46 -1.08
CA ASN A 93 -21.26 9.70 -0.32
C ASN A 93 -20.09 10.60 -0.78
N GLY A 94 -19.44 10.27 -1.91
CA GLY A 94 -18.30 11.01 -2.46
C GLY A 94 -16.96 10.75 -1.79
N LYS A 95 -16.89 9.86 -0.80
CA LYS A 95 -15.64 9.48 -0.13
C LYS A 95 -15.01 8.28 -0.81
N ARG A 96 -13.72 8.10 -0.62
CA ARG A 96 -12.97 6.99 -1.20
C ARG A 96 -12.53 6.00 -0.14
N PHE A 97 -12.49 4.74 -0.54
CA PHE A 97 -11.79 3.70 0.19
C PHE A 97 -11.00 2.80 -0.77
N TYR A 98 -10.12 2.00 -0.22
CA TYR A 98 -9.13 1.25 -0.98
C TYR A 98 -9.14 -0.20 -0.55
N THR A 99 -9.15 -1.12 -1.52
CA THR A 99 -9.38 -2.54 -1.24
C THR A 99 -8.76 -3.43 -2.32
N PRO A 100 -8.36 -4.67 -2.00
CA PRO A 100 -8.05 -5.68 -3.01
C PRO A 100 -9.26 -6.16 -3.81
N SER A 101 -10.48 -5.84 -3.38
CA SER A 101 -11.71 -6.30 -4.04
C SER A 101 -12.09 -5.39 -5.21
N ALA A 102 -12.09 -5.92 -6.43
CA ALA A 102 -12.53 -5.22 -7.63
C ALA A 102 -14.04 -4.87 -7.63
N SER A 103 -14.83 -5.55 -6.78
CA SER A 103 -16.25 -5.23 -6.58
C SER A 103 -16.48 -4.16 -5.50
N CYS A 104 -15.42 -3.46 -5.03
CA CYS A 104 -15.51 -2.49 -3.95
C CYS A 104 -16.20 -3.07 -2.70
N GLU A 105 -15.91 -4.35 -2.38
CA GLU A 105 -16.50 -5.11 -1.27
C GLU A 105 -18.05 -5.15 -1.29
N GLY A 106 -18.66 -4.94 -2.44
CA GLY A 106 -20.11 -4.90 -2.58
C GLY A 106 -20.78 -3.64 -2.00
N ALA A 107 -20.00 -2.58 -1.72
CA ALA A 107 -20.55 -1.34 -1.16
C ALA A 107 -21.58 -0.72 -2.10
N ALA A 108 -22.81 -0.55 -1.62
CA ALA A 108 -23.93 -0.08 -2.45
C ALA A 108 -23.65 1.31 -3.04
N GLY A 109 -23.87 1.45 -4.34
CA GLY A 109 -23.66 2.70 -5.08
C GLY A 109 -22.18 3.11 -5.20
N SER A 110 -21.25 2.22 -4.92
CA SER A 110 -19.82 2.47 -5.15
C SER A 110 -19.45 2.36 -6.62
N THR A 111 -18.40 3.08 -7.01
CA THR A 111 -17.81 3.03 -8.35
C THR A 111 -16.34 2.68 -8.24
N LEU A 112 -15.89 1.71 -9.00
CA LEU A 112 -14.47 1.39 -9.15
C LEU A 112 -13.78 2.50 -9.96
N GLU A 113 -12.83 3.22 -9.35
CA GLU A 113 -12.07 4.28 -10.04
C GLU A 113 -10.81 3.72 -10.74
N GLY A 114 -10.30 2.57 -10.31
CA GLY A 114 -9.16 1.90 -10.96
C GLY A 114 -8.22 1.20 -9.97
N VAL A 115 -7.12 0.70 -10.51
CA VAL A 115 -6.02 0.08 -9.76
C VAL A 115 -4.99 1.14 -9.43
N MET A 116 -4.62 1.28 -8.16
CA MET A 116 -3.57 2.19 -7.70
C MET A 116 -2.17 1.57 -7.83
N GLY A 117 -2.09 0.28 -7.80
CA GLY A 117 -0.88 -0.53 -7.80
C GLY A 117 -1.18 -1.90 -7.21
N TYR A 118 -0.13 -2.61 -6.80
CA TYR A 118 -0.25 -3.97 -6.29
C TYR A 118 0.38 -4.07 -4.91
N LEU A 119 -0.29 -4.78 -4.00
CA LEU A 119 0.18 -5.04 -2.63
C LEU A 119 0.29 -6.55 -2.40
N ALA A 120 0.99 -6.94 -1.34
CA ALA A 120 1.10 -8.33 -0.96
C ALA A 120 -0.06 -8.76 -0.03
N PRO A 121 -0.58 -9.99 -0.19
CA PRO A 121 -1.61 -10.53 0.71
C PRO A 121 -1.05 -10.96 2.07
N SER A 122 0.27 -11.11 2.19
CA SER A 122 0.99 -11.48 3.40
C SER A 122 2.35 -10.79 3.47
N ALA A 123 3.03 -10.84 4.61
CA ALA A 123 4.37 -10.29 4.75
C ALA A 123 5.36 -11.04 3.84
N VAL A 124 5.98 -10.32 2.91
CA VAL A 124 6.96 -10.83 1.95
C VAL A 124 7.90 -9.68 1.55
N CYS A 125 9.17 -9.98 1.30
CA CYS A 125 10.14 -9.00 0.81
C CYS A 125 10.14 -7.67 1.59
N GLY A 126 10.19 -7.72 2.91
CA GLY A 126 10.19 -6.53 3.77
C GLY A 126 8.86 -5.76 3.82
N ALA A 127 7.79 -6.28 3.24
CA ALA A 127 6.48 -5.63 3.29
C ALA A 127 5.94 -5.55 4.72
N VAL A 128 5.36 -4.41 5.07
CA VAL A 128 4.78 -4.10 6.37
C VAL A 128 3.25 -4.05 6.28
N PRO A 129 2.50 -4.33 7.36
CA PRO A 129 1.05 -4.30 7.33
C PRO A 129 0.51 -2.90 7.04
N LEU A 130 -0.52 -2.83 6.17
CA LEU A 130 -1.34 -1.66 5.95
C LEU A 130 -2.66 -1.84 6.71
N TYR A 131 -2.79 -1.17 7.84
CA TYR A 131 -3.99 -1.19 8.66
C TYR A 131 -5.08 -0.33 8.06
N ARG A 132 -6.33 -0.80 8.14
CA ARG A 132 -7.52 -0.06 7.73
C ARG A 132 -8.45 0.16 8.92
N THR A 133 -8.96 1.37 9.01
CA THR A 133 -10.03 1.73 9.95
C THR A 133 -11.10 2.53 9.22
N SER A 134 -12.33 2.53 9.73
CA SER A 134 -13.44 3.28 9.16
C SER A 134 -14.12 4.16 10.22
N HIS A 135 -14.64 5.29 9.79
CA HIS A 135 -15.40 6.19 10.64
C HIS A 135 -16.72 6.59 9.97
N PRO A 136 -17.85 6.56 10.69
CA PRO A 136 -19.19 6.73 10.09
C PRO A 136 -19.38 8.08 9.40
N THR A 137 -18.77 9.15 9.90
CA THR A 137 -18.91 10.51 9.35
C THR A 137 -17.66 11.01 8.63
N SER A 138 -16.47 10.44 8.90
CA SER A 138 -15.22 10.81 8.24
C SER A 138 -15.00 9.94 6.99
N SER A 139 -13.93 9.19 6.93
CA SER A 139 -13.64 8.28 5.82
C SER A 139 -12.92 7.05 6.33
N HIS A 140 -12.53 6.16 5.43
CA HIS A 140 -11.55 5.15 5.77
C HIS A 140 -10.19 5.82 5.98
N PHE A 141 -9.45 5.29 6.95
CA PHE A 141 -8.11 5.73 7.28
C PHE A 141 -7.16 4.54 7.20
N TYR A 142 -6.03 4.74 6.50
CA TYR A 142 -5.01 3.71 6.27
C TYR A 142 -3.69 4.18 6.83
N THR A 143 -2.98 3.27 7.49
CA THR A 143 -1.65 3.55 8.05
C THR A 143 -0.81 2.28 8.17
N THR A 144 0.49 2.40 8.07
CA THR A 144 1.45 1.35 8.40
C THR A 144 1.86 1.37 9.88
N SER A 145 1.48 2.42 10.62
CA SER A 145 1.76 2.57 12.04
C SER A 145 0.68 1.95 12.91
N LEU A 146 1.03 0.90 13.65
CA LEU A 146 0.14 0.30 14.65
C LEU A 146 -0.28 1.32 15.73
N ALA A 147 0.63 2.21 16.14
CA ALA A 147 0.34 3.23 17.13
C ALA A 147 -0.70 4.24 16.61
N GLU A 148 -0.57 4.69 15.35
CA GLU A 148 -1.52 5.61 14.72
C GLU A 148 -2.89 4.95 14.55
N LYS A 149 -2.95 3.67 14.13
CA LYS A 149 -4.17 2.87 14.06
C LYS A 149 -4.85 2.76 15.41
N ASN A 150 -4.09 2.40 16.46
CA ASN A 150 -4.63 2.27 17.82
C ASN A 150 -5.17 3.60 18.35
N ASN A 151 -4.48 4.73 18.11
CA ASN A 151 -4.97 6.05 18.48
C ASN A 151 -6.27 6.40 17.72
N ALA A 152 -6.37 6.11 16.43
CA ALA A 152 -7.59 6.34 15.65
C ALA A 152 -8.79 5.59 16.27
N VAL A 153 -8.59 4.33 16.68
CA VAL A 153 -9.64 3.50 17.28
C VAL A 153 -10.00 3.96 18.69
N SER A 154 -9.00 4.21 19.56
CA SER A 154 -9.25 4.48 20.97
C SER A 154 -9.68 5.91 21.29
N ALA A 155 -9.20 6.90 20.48
CA ALA A 155 -9.37 8.32 20.78
C ALA A 155 -10.22 9.07 19.75
N LEU A 156 -10.27 8.59 18.49
CA LEU A 156 -10.92 9.34 17.40
C LEU A 156 -12.21 8.67 16.89
N GLY A 157 -12.67 7.59 17.51
CA GLY A 157 -13.94 6.94 17.18
C GLY A 157 -13.95 6.09 15.90
N TYR A 158 -12.78 5.73 15.39
CA TYR A 158 -12.67 4.82 14.27
C TYR A 158 -12.92 3.37 14.70
N LYS A 159 -13.49 2.59 13.81
CA LYS A 159 -13.63 1.14 13.93
C LYS A 159 -12.43 0.47 13.26
N ASP A 160 -11.80 -0.49 13.93
CA ASP A 160 -10.74 -1.32 13.36
C ASP A 160 -11.31 -2.29 12.32
N GLU A 161 -10.74 -2.32 11.13
CA GLU A 161 -11.08 -3.24 10.04
C GLU A 161 -9.93 -4.20 9.72
N GLY A 162 -8.86 -4.16 10.52
CA GLY A 162 -7.73 -5.07 10.41
C GLY A 162 -6.69 -4.64 9.38
N ILE A 163 -6.01 -5.62 8.82
CA ILE A 163 -4.97 -5.45 7.81
C ILE A 163 -5.60 -5.67 6.43
N THR A 164 -5.50 -4.65 5.56
CA THR A 164 -6.02 -4.74 4.20
C THR A 164 -5.04 -5.41 3.23
N GLY A 165 -3.78 -5.48 3.60
CA GLY A 165 -2.67 -6.08 2.86
C GLY A 165 -1.35 -5.58 3.38
N TYR A 166 -0.27 -5.85 2.66
CA TYR A 166 1.09 -5.48 3.03
C TYR A 166 1.72 -4.62 1.93
N VAL A 167 2.42 -3.58 2.33
CA VAL A 167 3.01 -2.56 1.46
C VAL A 167 4.47 -2.31 1.87
N TRP A 168 5.21 -1.54 1.09
CA TRP A 168 6.63 -1.29 1.38
C TRP A 168 6.85 0.13 1.89
N SER A 169 7.84 0.30 2.75
CA SER A 169 8.24 1.60 3.32
C SER A 169 9.29 2.33 2.47
N THR A 170 9.87 1.64 1.51
CA THR A 170 10.91 2.16 0.60
C THR A 170 10.54 1.89 -0.86
N PRO A 171 11.07 2.70 -1.81
CA PRO A 171 10.87 2.51 -3.25
C PRO A 171 11.41 1.18 -3.75
#